data_5dc2c85a2ef5139bd24bd3baaefab292
#
_entry.id   5dc2c85a2ef5139bd24bd3baaefab292
#
_cell.length_a   1.000
_cell.length_b   1.000
_cell.length_c   1.000
_cell.angle_alpha   90.00
_cell.angle_beta   90.00
_cell.angle_gamma   90.00
#
_symmetry.space_group_name_H-M   'P 1'
#
loop_
_entity.id
_entity.type
_entity.pdbx_description
1 polymer ?
#
loop_
_entity_poly.entity_id
_entity_poly.type
_entity_poly.pdbx_seq_one_letter_code
_entity_poly.pdbx_strand_id
1 'polypeptide(L)'
;MAKECDSKTCDKSSCEGCASKKNPQSMQAAMNAASNVKHVIGIVSGKGGVGKSFVTASLANRMAKKGYKVGILDADITGPSIPKMYGLKGAAQANDSGIFPMDTKNGIKVMSINLLLPTEDTPVIWRGPILGNMVKQFWTDVIWGDVDYLFVDMPPGTGDVPLTVFQSLPIQGIVIVTSPQDLVSMIVKKAYNMAGMMHVPVLGLVENYSYVKCPDCGKELKVFGESHIDEIAASLGVPVLGKMPIDPAYAAKVDEGAFDEIDNPYIEAADAVMPQ
;
A
#
# COMPACT_ATOMS: atom_id res chain seq x y z
N MET A 1 -3.33 -14.57 35.03
CA MET A 1 -4.62 -14.69 34.34
C MET A 1 -5.28 -13.32 34.37
N ALA A 2 -5.26 -12.58 33.27
CA ALA A 2 -5.96 -11.31 33.16
C ALA A 2 -7.46 -11.61 33.01
N LYS A 3 -8.30 -11.08 33.92
CA LYS A 3 -9.76 -11.19 33.81
C LYS A 3 -10.21 -10.38 32.59
N GLU A 4 -10.88 -11.03 31.66
CA GLU A 4 -11.57 -10.34 30.57
C GLU A 4 -12.60 -9.36 31.15
N CYS A 5 -12.63 -8.15 30.57
CA CYS A 5 -13.56 -7.10 30.97
C CYS A 5 -14.93 -7.43 30.37
N ASP A 6 -15.88 -7.87 31.21
CA ASP A 6 -17.30 -8.01 30.84
C ASP A 6 -18.03 -6.72 31.23
N SER A 7 -18.69 -6.08 30.26
CA SER A 7 -19.45 -4.83 30.45
C SER A 7 -20.59 -4.96 31.49
N LYS A 8 -20.98 -6.19 31.86
CA LYS A 8 -22.05 -6.46 32.84
C LYS A 8 -21.53 -6.55 34.29
N THR A 9 -20.22 -6.61 34.51
CA THR A 9 -19.61 -6.79 35.84
C THR A 9 -18.57 -5.71 36.21
N CYS A 10 -18.54 -4.60 35.44
CA CYS A 10 -17.59 -3.52 35.67
C CYS A 10 -18.16 -2.47 36.64
N ASP A 11 -17.56 -2.36 37.84
CA ASP A 11 -17.97 -1.42 38.89
C ASP A 11 -17.38 0.01 38.71
N LYS A 12 -16.71 0.30 37.59
CA LYS A 12 -16.08 1.60 37.34
C LYS A 12 -16.98 2.51 36.54
N SER A 13 -17.19 3.72 37.01
CA SER A 13 -18.01 4.77 36.35
C SER A 13 -17.39 5.35 35.07
N SER A 14 -16.11 5.09 34.80
CA SER A 14 -15.43 5.46 33.56
C SER A 14 -14.34 4.42 33.19
N CYS A 15 -14.08 4.23 31.90
CA CYS A 15 -13.01 3.35 31.40
C CYS A 15 -11.63 4.03 31.40
N GLU A 16 -11.49 5.23 31.91
CA GLU A 16 -10.19 5.92 32.04
C GLU A 16 -9.35 5.22 33.11
N GLY A 17 -8.14 4.78 32.73
CA GLY A 17 -7.22 4.07 33.64
C GLY A 17 -7.52 2.57 33.81
N CYS A 18 -8.41 1.96 33.01
CA CYS A 18 -8.66 0.54 33.04
C CYS A 18 -7.52 -0.25 32.36
N ALA A 19 -6.87 -1.14 33.10
CA ALA A 19 -5.81 -2.03 32.59
C ALA A 19 -6.27 -2.98 31.45
N SER A 20 -7.59 -3.17 31.32
CA SER A 20 -8.21 -3.99 30.26
C SER A 20 -8.56 -3.17 28.99
N LYS A 21 -8.36 -1.84 28.99
CA LYS A 21 -8.52 -1.04 27.78
C LYS A 21 -7.36 -1.36 26.85
N LYS A 22 -7.60 -2.24 25.89
CA LYS A 22 -6.61 -2.55 24.86
C LYS A 22 -6.32 -1.26 24.10
N ASN A 23 -5.12 -0.73 24.25
CA ASN A 23 -4.64 0.38 23.43
C ASN A 23 -4.67 -0.11 21.97
N PRO A 24 -5.17 0.64 20.99
CA PRO A 24 -5.11 0.25 19.59
C PRO A 24 -3.69 -0.15 19.13
N GLN A 25 -2.66 0.48 19.71
CA GLN A 25 -1.26 0.10 19.50
C GLN A 25 -0.92 -1.31 20.02
N SER A 26 -1.70 -1.89 20.95
CA SER A 26 -1.48 -3.25 21.45
C SER A 26 -1.87 -4.36 20.46
N MET A 27 -2.50 -4.02 19.33
CA MET A 27 -2.87 -4.96 18.26
C MET A 27 -1.79 -5.09 17.17
N GLN A 28 -0.79 -4.19 17.17
CA GLN A 28 0.32 -4.26 16.23
C GLN A 28 1.14 -5.54 16.45
N ALA A 29 1.44 -6.24 15.36
CA ALA A 29 2.27 -7.43 15.38
C ALA A 29 3.74 -7.03 15.56
N ALA A 30 4.48 -7.84 16.33
CA ALA A 30 5.93 -7.68 16.39
C ALA A 30 6.54 -8.04 15.03
N MET A 31 7.48 -7.24 14.56
CA MET A 31 8.26 -7.52 13.37
C MET A 31 9.23 -8.68 13.61
N ASN A 32 9.64 -9.38 12.54
CA ASN A 32 10.70 -10.37 12.61
C ASN A 32 11.97 -9.77 13.26
N ALA A 33 12.58 -10.50 14.19
CA ALA A 33 13.74 -10.01 14.96
C ALA A 33 14.99 -9.71 14.09
N ALA A 34 15.06 -10.29 12.89
CA ALA A 34 16.13 -10.02 11.92
C ALA A 34 15.79 -8.89 10.94
N SER A 35 14.75 -8.12 11.22
CA SER A 35 14.29 -7.01 10.39
C SER A 35 14.34 -5.67 11.13
N ASN A 36 14.62 -4.60 10.38
CA ASN A 36 14.61 -3.22 10.86
C ASN A 36 14.00 -2.34 9.77
N VAL A 37 12.73 -2.02 9.89
CA VAL A 37 11.99 -1.18 8.93
C VAL A 37 11.72 0.17 9.57
N LYS A 38 12.24 1.26 8.97
CA LYS A 38 12.12 2.60 9.55
C LYS A 38 10.75 3.23 9.29
N HIS A 39 10.29 3.16 8.04
CA HIS A 39 9.04 3.80 7.61
C HIS A 39 8.15 2.81 6.87
N VAL A 40 6.88 2.72 7.29
CA VAL A 40 5.85 1.89 6.66
C VAL A 40 4.77 2.80 6.09
N ILE A 41 4.62 2.78 4.76
CA ILE A 41 3.70 3.64 4.02
C ILE A 41 2.66 2.79 3.29
N GLY A 42 1.39 3.00 3.61
CA GLY A 42 0.28 2.30 2.93
C GLY A 42 -0.13 3.00 1.64
N ILE A 43 -0.32 2.25 0.56
CA ILE A 43 -0.91 2.76 -0.68
C ILE A 43 -2.31 2.19 -0.78
N VAL A 44 -3.30 3.06 -0.76
CA VAL A 44 -4.72 2.67 -0.68
C VAL A 44 -5.51 3.19 -1.87
N SER A 45 -6.59 2.51 -2.21
CA SER A 45 -7.55 2.99 -3.19
C SER A 45 -8.96 2.61 -2.76
N GLY A 46 -9.92 3.47 -3.05
CA GLY A 46 -11.30 3.19 -2.71
C GLY A 46 -12.00 2.20 -3.66
N LYS A 47 -11.41 1.91 -4.83
CA LYS A 47 -11.88 0.92 -5.82
C LYS A 47 -10.71 0.22 -6.49
N GLY A 48 -10.97 -0.96 -7.06
CA GLY A 48 -10.00 -1.67 -7.90
C GLY A 48 -9.77 -0.99 -9.26
N GLY A 49 -8.64 -1.31 -9.90
CA GLY A 49 -8.35 -0.88 -11.27
C GLY A 49 -7.90 0.58 -11.46
N VAL A 50 -7.58 1.31 -10.39
CA VAL A 50 -7.06 2.69 -10.49
C VAL A 50 -5.54 2.77 -10.65
N GLY A 51 -4.85 1.63 -10.72
CA GLY A 51 -3.40 1.58 -10.82
C GLY A 51 -2.66 1.79 -9.50
N LYS A 52 -3.26 1.38 -8.38
CA LYS A 52 -2.67 1.44 -7.05
C LYS A 52 -1.27 0.80 -7.01
N SER A 53 -1.14 -0.44 -7.49
CA SER A 53 0.14 -1.17 -7.52
C SER A 53 1.18 -0.49 -8.41
N PHE A 54 0.76 0.14 -9.52
CA PHE A 54 1.64 0.95 -10.35
C PHE A 54 2.21 2.15 -9.57
N VAL A 55 1.38 2.85 -8.79
CA VAL A 55 1.83 3.95 -7.94
C VAL A 55 2.73 3.44 -6.82
N THR A 56 2.39 2.31 -6.19
CA THR A 56 3.22 1.66 -5.17
C THR A 56 4.63 1.39 -5.70
N ALA A 57 4.73 0.73 -6.84
CA ALA A 57 6.00 0.41 -7.49
C ALA A 57 6.75 1.67 -7.96
N SER A 58 6.04 2.70 -8.45
CA SER A 58 6.65 3.98 -8.84
C SER A 58 7.28 4.72 -7.65
N LEU A 59 6.59 4.77 -6.50
CA LEU A 59 7.14 5.36 -5.28
C LEU A 59 8.35 4.57 -4.78
N ALA A 60 8.29 3.24 -4.82
CA ALA A 60 9.41 2.37 -4.46
C ALA A 60 10.63 2.60 -5.35
N ASN A 61 10.45 2.62 -6.68
CA ASN A 61 11.53 2.93 -7.62
C ASN A 61 12.15 4.31 -7.34
N ARG A 62 11.29 5.30 -7.07
CA ARG A 62 11.76 6.66 -6.79
C ARG A 62 12.63 6.72 -5.53
N MET A 63 12.22 6.07 -4.44
CA MET A 63 13.02 6.02 -3.22
C MET A 63 14.30 5.20 -3.40
N ALA A 64 14.26 4.08 -4.13
CA ALA A 64 15.45 3.29 -4.45
C ALA A 64 16.48 4.09 -5.27
N LYS A 65 16.03 4.87 -6.27
CA LYS A 65 16.89 5.77 -7.05
C LYS A 65 17.57 6.85 -6.21
N LYS A 66 16.98 7.25 -5.10
CA LYS A 66 17.57 8.17 -4.13
C LYS A 66 18.57 7.50 -3.17
N GLY A 67 18.77 6.19 -3.29
CA GLY A 67 19.72 5.43 -2.49
C GLY A 67 19.14 4.85 -1.19
N TYR A 68 17.83 4.94 -0.97
CA TYR A 68 17.20 4.29 0.17
C TYR A 68 17.05 2.79 -0.06
N LYS A 69 17.11 2.01 1.02
CA LYS A 69 16.76 0.59 1.05
C LYS A 69 15.25 0.45 1.08
N VAL A 70 14.66 -0.15 0.07
CA VAL A 70 13.20 -0.17 -0.14
C VAL A 70 12.67 -1.58 -0.15
N GLY A 71 11.48 -1.75 0.45
CA GLY A 71 10.68 -2.96 0.35
C GLY A 71 9.27 -2.67 -0.17
N ILE A 72 8.65 -3.65 -0.80
CA ILE A 72 7.24 -3.66 -1.18
C ILE A 72 6.59 -4.90 -0.58
N LEU A 73 5.57 -4.69 0.24
CA LEU A 73 4.67 -5.73 0.71
C LEU A 73 3.39 -5.66 -0.12
N ASP A 74 3.19 -6.63 -1.01
CA ASP A 74 1.96 -6.78 -1.79
C ASP A 74 0.90 -7.46 -0.92
N ALA A 75 0.01 -6.65 -0.35
CA ALA A 75 -1.10 -7.09 0.49
C ALA A 75 -2.41 -7.26 -0.29
N ASP A 76 -2.41 -7.00 -1.62
CA ASP A 76 -3.56 -7.27 -2.50
C ASP A 76 -3.56 -8.75 -2.93
N ILE A 77 -3.83 -9.62 -1.99
CA ILE A 77 -3.74 -11.08 -2.16
C ILE A 77 -4.68 -11.60 -3.25
N THR A 78 -5.78 -10.90 -3.51
CA THR A 78 -6.79 -11.30 -4.50
C THR A 78 -6.42 -10.94 -5.94
N GLY A 79 -5.51 -10.00 -6.13
CA GLY A 79 -5.04 -9.53 -7.43
C GLY A 79 -3.57 -9.11 -7.39
N PRO A 80 -2.67 -9.96 -6.87
CA PRO A 80 -1.27 -9.59 -6.68
C PRO A 80 -0.59 -9.35 -8.02
N SER A 81 -0.01 -8.17 -8.19
CA SER A 81 0.56 -7.71 -9.46
C SER A 81 2.04 -7.34 -9.38
N ILE A 82 2.53 -7.00 -8.19
CA ILE A 82 3.90 -6.50 -7.99
C ILE A 82 4.98 -7.46 -8.52
N PRO A 83 4.97 -8.77 -8.21
CA PRO A 83 5.99 -9.68 -8.74
C PRO A 83 6.04 -9.70 -10.27
N LYS A 84 4.88 -9.72 -10.93
CA LYS A 84 4.78 -9.72 -12.40
C LYS A 84 5.35 -8.44 -13.00
N MET A 85 5.05 -7.28 -12.41
CA MET A 85 5.55 -5.97 -12.87
C MET A 85 7.07 -5.91 -12.88
N TYR A 86 7.74 -6.53 -11.91
CA TYR A 86 9.21 -6.61 -11.80
C TYR A 86 9.81 -7.86 -12.45
N GLY A 87 9.03 -8.69 -13.11
CA GLY A 87 9.49 -9.91 -13.75
C GLY A 87 10.06 -10.95 -12.77
N LEU A 88 9.64 -10.90 -11.50
CA LEU A 88 10.06 -11.87 -10.48
C LEU A 88 9.40 -13.22 -10.75
N LYS A 89 10.21 -14.28 -10.82
CA LYS A 89 9.75 -15.64 -11.10
C LYS A 89 10.27 -16.62 -10.05
N GLY A 90 9.48 -17.62 -9.74
CA GLY A 90 9.81 -18.65 -8.78
C GLY A 90 9.27 -18.36 -7.39
N ALA A 91 9.64 -19.18 -6.42
CA ALA A 91 9.16 -19.10 -5.05
C ALA A 91 10.16 -18.38 -4.13
N ALA A 92 9.64 -17.62 -3.17
CA ALA A 92 10.41 -17.06 -2.07
C ALA A 92 11.03 -18.19 -1.23
N GLN A 93 12.29 -18.03 -0.84
CA GLN A 93 12.97 -19.01 0.00
C GLN A 93 12.58 -18.82 1.45
N ALA A 94 12.54 -19.92 2.19
CA ALA A 94 12.26 -19.89 3.62
C ALA A 94 13.21 -20.87 4.37
N ASN A 95 13.51 -20.54 5.62
CA ASN A 95 14.22 -21.42 6.55
C ASN A 95 13.61 -21.27 7.97
N ASP A 96 14.23 -21.89 8.95
CA ASP A 96 13.75 -21.86 10.35
C ASP A 96 13.68 -20.44 10.95
N SER A 97 14.40 -19.47 10.37
CA SER A 97 14.42 -18.07 10.83
C SER A 97 13.34 -17.21 10.19
N GLY A 98 12.76 -17.62 9.06
CA GLY A 98 11.71 -16.89 8.36
C GLY A 98 11.75 -17.04 6.85
N ILE A 99 11.00 -16.17 6.18
CA ILE A 99 10.83 -16.10 4.73
C ILE A 99 11.68 -14.95 4.18
N PHE A 100 12.42 -15.18 3.11
CA PHE A 100 13.22 -14.13 2.46
C PHE A 100 12.43 -13.51 1.34
N PRO A 101 12.28 -12.15 1.31
CA PRO A 101 11.70 -11.46 0.17
C PRO A 101 12.58 -11.66 -1.07
N MET A 102 11.98 -11.52 -2.25
CA MET A 102 12.74 -11.53 -3.51
C MET A 102 13.27 -10.13 -3.83
N ASP A 103 14.49 -10.04 -4.32
CA ASP A 103 15.09 -8.78 -4.74
C ASP A 103 14.81 -8.53 -6.23
N THR A 104 14.42 -7.30 -6.56
CA THR A 104 14.33 -6.82 -7.95
C THR A 104 15.73 -6.46 -8.47
N LYS A 105 15.85 -6.18 -9.77
CA LYS A 105 17.16 -5.80 -10.38
C LYS A 105 17.76 -4.53 -9.77
N ASN A 106 16.90 -3.60 -9.30
CA ASN A 106 17.34 -2.37 -8.64
C ASN A 106 17.39 -2.48 -7.10
N GLY A 107 17.33 -3.71 -6.56
CA GLY A 107 17.53 -4.00 -5.13
C GLY A 107 16.34 -3.71 -4.23
N ILE A 108 15.12 -3.56 -4.78
CA ILE A 108 13.90 -3.46 -4.00
C ILE A 108 13.50 -4.87 -3.55
N LYS A 109 13.22 -5.03 -2.26
CA LYS A 109 12.74 -6.29 -1.67
C LYS A 109 11.23 -6.41 -1.88
N VAL A 110 10.78 -7.51 -2.46
CA VAL A 110 9.35 -7.75 -2.74
C VAL A 110 8.87 -9.00 -2.03
N MET A 111 7.74 -8.88 -1.34
CA MET A 111 7.00 -10.01 -0.78
C MET A 111 5.54 -9.93 -1.21
N SER A 112 5.03 -11.04 -1.76
CA SER A 112 3.66 -11.20 -2.24
C SER A 112 3.25 -12.66 -2.08
N ILE A 113 1.95 -12.92 -1.97
CA ILE A 113 1.42 -14.27 -1.91
C ILE A 113 1.82 -15.11 -3.13
N ASN A 114 1.90 -14.51 -4.31
CA ASN A 114 2.28 -15.21 -5.54
C ASN A 114 3.69 -15.83 -5.47
N LEU A 115 4.55 -15.31 -4.62
CA LEU A 115 5.89 -15.86 -4.39
C LEU A 115 5.91 -17.07 -3.44
N LEU A 116 4.75 -17.42 -2.87
CA LEU A 116 4.58 -18.60 -2.00
C LEU A 116 3.69 -19.67 -2.64
N LEU A 117 3.06 -19.36 -3.78
CA LEU A 117 2.18 -20.32 -4.49
C LEU A 117 3.00 -21.20 -5.44
N PRO A 118 2.56 -22.44 -5.68
CA PRO A 118 3.23 -23.36 -6.62
C PRO A 118 3.26 -22.84 -8.05
N THR A 119 2.21 -22.13 -8.47
CA THR A 119 2.10 -21.47 -9.79
C THR A 119 1.41 -20.12 -9.66
N GLU A 120 1.71 -19.20 -10.57
CA GLU A 120 1.11 -17.85 -10.61
C GLU A 120 -0.42 -17.89 -10.81
N ASP A 121 -0.93 -18.94 -11.47
CA ASP A 121 -2.36 -19.10 -11.76
C ASP A 121 -3.13 -19.81 -10.64
N THR A 122 -2.46 -20.18 -9.55
CA THR A 122 -3.14 -20.83 -8.42
C THR A 122 -4.11 -19.86 -7.76
N PRO A 123 -5.44 -20.11 -7.81
CA PRO A 123 -6.41 -19.20 -7.23
C PRO A 123 -6.33 -19.21 -5.71
N VAL A 124 -6.29 -18.02 -5.12
CA VAL A 124 -6.38 -17.85 -3.65
C VAL A 124 -7.84 -17.70 -3.28
N ILE A 125 -8.46 -18.78 -2.78
CA ILE A 125 -9.87 -18.79 -2.37
C ILE A 125 -9.94 -18.70 -0.84
N TRP A 126 -9.51 -17.57 -0.29
CA TRP A 126 -9.49 -17.36 1.15
C TRP A 126 -10.49 -16.27 1.57
N ARG A 127 -11.04 -16.42 2.78
CA ARG A 127 -11.94 -15.43 3.37
C ARG A 127 -11.14 -14.33 4.09
N GLY A 128 -11.76 -13.15 4.26
CA GLY A 128 -11.14 -11.96 4.84
C GLY A 128 -10.23 -12.20 6.06
N PRO A 129 -10.64 -12.95 7.10
CA PRO A 129 -9.79 -13.22 8.26
C PRO A 129 -8.48 -13.97 7.94
N ILE A 130 -8.51 -14.89 6.98
CA ILE A 130 -7.31 -15.63 6.54
C ILE A 130 -6.38 -14.67 5.79
N LEU A 131 -6.93 -13.82 4.91
CA LEU A 131 -6.17 -12.80 4.17
C LEU A 131 -5.48 -11.83 5.12
N GLY A 132 -6.19 -11.31 6.13
CA GLY A 132 -5.61 -10.43 7.14
C GLY A 132 -4.49 -11.10 7.94
N ASN A 133 -4.66 -12.36 8.32
CA ASN A 133 -3.61 -13.12 9.00
C ASN A 133 -2.38 -13.34 8.11
N MET A 134 -2.57 -13.57 6.80
CA MET A 134 -1.45 -13.72 5.87
C MET A 134 -0.62 -12.43 5.76
N VAL A 135 -1.28 -11.27 5.63
CA VAL A 135 -0.55 -9.99 5.62
C VAL A 135 0.20 -9.76 6.93
N LYS A 136 -0.40 -10.16 8.05
CA LYS A 136 0.27 -10.13 9.35
C LYS A 136 1.50 -11.04 9.35
N GLN A 137 1.42 -12.25 8.79
CA GLN A 137 2.57 -13.17 8.66
C GLN A 137 3.66 -12.58 7.77
N PHE A 138 3.34 -11.86 6.70
CA PHE A 138 4.34 -11.15 5.90
C PHE A 138 5.10 -10.07 6.70
N TRP A 139 4.52 -9.57 7.77
CA TRP A 139 5.20 -8.66 8.69
C TRP A 139 6.03 -9.40 9.75
N THR A 140 5.49 -10.50 10.30
CA THR A 140 6.11 -11.23 11.43
C THR A 140 7.17 -12.22 10.99
N ASP A 141 6.99 -12.86 9.83
CA ASP A 141 7.78 -14.03 9.41
C ASP A 141 8.76 -13.71 8.28
N VAL A 142 8.57 -12.58 7.56
CA VAL A 142 9.49 -12.16 6.49
C VAL A 142 10.70 -11.46 7.10
N ILE A 143 11.89 -11.85 6.65
CA ILE A 143 13.17 -11.25 7.02
C ILE A 143 13.44 -10.09 6.04
N TRP A 144 12.93 -8.91 6.37
CA TRP A 144 13.14 -7.71 5.57
C TRP A 144 14.59 -7.20 5.63
N GLY A 145 15.32 -7.51 6.72
CA GLY A 145 16.62 -6.90 7.01
C GLY A 145 16.50 -5.40 7.27
N ASP A 146 17.51 -4.62 6.89
CA ASP A 146 17.45 -3.16 6.97
C ASP A 146 16.69 -2.58 5.77
N VAL A 147 15.58 -1.92 6.03
CA VAL A 147 14.72 -1.23 5.04
C VAL A 147 14.41 0.17 5.56
N ASP A 148 14.66 1.19 4.72
CA ASP A 148 14.30 2.57 5.07
C ASP A 148 12.81 2.81 4.83
N TYR A 149 12.27 2.35 3.69
CA TYR A 149 10.84 2.49 3.35
C TYR A 149 10.25 1.14 2.94
N LEU A 150 9.20 0.72 3.63
CA LEU A 150 8.35 -0.39 3.23
C LEU A 150 7.02 0.15 2.71
N PHE A 151 6.80 0.03 1.42
CA PHE A 151 5.51 0.36 0.80
C PHE A 151 4.58 -0.84 0.87
N VAL A 152 3.38 -0.62 1.39
CA VAL A 152 2.36 -1.66 1.51
C VAL A 152 1.30 -1.41 0.45
N ASP A 153 1.26 -2.27 -0.58
CA ASP A 153 0.21 -2.26 -1.60
C ASP A 153 -1.07 -2.86 -1.04
N MET A 154 -1.98 -2.01 -0.56
CA MET A 154 -3.17 -2.41 0.18
C MET A 154 -4.23 -3.02 -0.76
N PRO A 155 -5.06 -3.97 -0.30
CA PRO A 155 -6.21 -4.38 -1.08
C PRO A 155 -7.16 -3.19 -1.30
N PRO A 156 -7.93 -3.17 -2.42
CA PRO A 156 -8.83 -2.08 -2.71
C PRO A 156 -10.03 -2.02 -1.75
N GLY A 157 -10.56 -0.84 -1.55
CA GLY A 157 -11.75 -0.60 -0.72
C GLY A 157 -11.44 -0.34 0.74
N THR A 158 -12.48 -0.40 1.58
CA THR A 158 -12.44 -0.06 3.01
C THR A 158 -12.99 -1.21 3.88
N GLY A 159 -12.82 -2.45 3.43
CA GLY A 159 -13.32 -3.64 4.11
C GLY A 159 -12.39 -4.18 5.20
N ASP A 160 -12.63 -5.42 5.62
CA ASP A 160 -11.96 -6.06 6.76
C ASP A 160 -10.46 -6.23 6.56
N VAL A 161 -9.99 -6.52 5.34
CA VAL A 161 -8.56 -6.75 5.08
C VAL A 161 -7.74 -5.47 5.24
N PRO A 162 -8.09 -4.33 4.60
CA PRO A 162 -7.44 -3.05 4.90
C PRO A 162 -7.43 -2.69 6.38
N LEU A 163 -8.55 -2.88 7.09
CA LEU A 163 -8.61 -2.61 8.53
C LEU A 163 -7.64 -3.49 9.32
N THR A 164 -7.55 -4.78 9.00
CA THR A 164 -6.61 -5.70 9.65
C THR A 164 -5.16 -5.28 9.41
N VAL A 165 -4.82 -4.84 8.20
CA VAL A 165 -3.48 -4.33 7.88
C VAL A 165 -3.16 -3.10 8.71
N PHE A 166 -4.06 -2.10 8.77
CA PHE A 166 -3.88 -0.91 9.60
C PHE A 166 -3.70 -1.23 11.09
N GLN A 167 -4.41 -2.26 11.59
CA GLN A 167 -4.30 -2.67 13.00
C GLN A 167 -3.03 -3.46 13.30
N SER A 168 -2.53 -4.22 12.33
CA SER A 168 -1.42 -5.16 12.52
C SER A 168 -0.06 -4.57 12.21
N LEU A 169 0.05 -3.66 11.23
CA LEU A 169 1.29 -3.02 10.80
C LEU A 169 1.41 -1.59 11.36
N PRO A 170 2.62 -1.13 11.68
CA PRO A 170 2.87 0.23 12.18
C PRO A 170 2.87 1.26 11.04
N ILE A 171 1.76 1.40 10.32
CA ILE A 171 1.63 2.31 9.18
C ILE A 171 1.71 3.75 9.68
N GLN A 172 2.68 4.51 9.18
CA GLN A 172 2.97 5.88 9.56
C GLN A 172 2.26 6.92 8.69
N GLY A 173 1.78 6.51 7.52
CA GLY A 173 1.02 7.37 6.63
C GLY A 173 0.51 6.61 5.41
N ILE A 174 -0.46 7.19 4.72
CA ILE A 174 -1.01 6.60 3.51
C ILE A 174 -1.00 7.58 2.34
N VAL A 175 -0.85 7.04 1.13
CA VAL A 175 -1.12 7.72 -0.12
C VAL A 175 -2.41 7.15 -0.71
N ILE A 176 -3.37 8.00 -1.05
CA ILE A 176 -4.63 7.57 -1.66
C ILE A 176 -4.52 7.70 -3.18
N VAL A 177 -4.72 6.60 -3.88
CA VAL A 177 -4.71 6.54 -5.36
C VAL A 177 -6.12 6.51 -5.89
N THR A 178 -6.38 7.33 -6.90
CA THR A 178 -7.68 7.47 -7.54
C THR A 178 -7.54 7.68 -9.06
N SER A 179 -8.67 7.85 -9.76
CA SER A 179 -8.76 8.16 -11.20
C SER A 179 -9.86 9.20 -11.44
N PRO A 180 -9.82 10.01 -12.52
CA PRO A 180 -10.83 11.06 -12.78
C PRO A 180 -12.17 10.44 -13.21
N GLN A 181 -13.06 10.14 -12.27
CA GLN A 181 -14.41 9.63 -12.51
C GLN A 181 -15.36 10.22 -11.46
N ASP A 182 -16.64 10.40 -11.77
CA ASP A 182 -17.62 11.14 -10.96
C ASP A 182 -17.78 10.67 -9.49
N LEU A 183 -17.55 9.40 -9.21
CA LEU A 183 -17.64 8.85 -7.85
C LEU A 183 -16.39 9.06 -6.99
N VAL A 184 -15.35 9.70 -7.53
CA VAL A 184 -14.04 9.84 -6.86
C VAL A 184 -14.13 10.56 -5.54
N SER A 185 -14.90 11.66 -5.45
CA SER A 185 -14.99 12.43 -4.20
C SER A 185 -15.51 11.59 -3.02
N MET A 186 -16.52 10.76 -3.24
CA MET A 186 -17.06 9.88 -2.21
C MET A 186 -16.06 8.78 -1.82
N ILE A 187 -15.39 8.19 -2.81
CA ILE A 187 -14.45 7.09 -2.62
C ILE A 187 -13.20 7.56 -1.88
N VAL A 188 -12.62 8.70 -2.27
CA VAL A 188 -11.48 9.31 -1.59
C VAL A 188 -11.84 9.69 -0.15
N LYS A 189 -13.03 10.30 0.07
CA LYS A 189 -13.51 10.64 1.42
C LYS A 189 -13.68 9.40 2.30
N LYS A 190 -14.15 8.27 1.78
CA LYS A 190 -14.22 7.01 2.54
C LYS A 190 -12.84 6.53 2.99
N ALA A 191 -11.86 6.52 2.08
CA ALA A 191 -10.48 6.14 2.42
C ALA A 191 -9.86 7.11 3.43
N TYR A 192 -10.07 8.42 3.26
CA TYR A 192 -9.63 9.46 4.19
C TYR A 192 -10.23 9.27 5.58
N ASN A 193 -11.54 9.07 5.67
CA ASN A 193 -12.22 8.85 6.95
C ASN A 193 -11.75 7.56 7.64
N MET A 194 -11.53 6.49 6.87
CA MET A 194 -10.96 5.24 7.41
C MET A 194 -9.59 5.49 8.02
N ALA A 195 -8.70 6.20 7.32
CA ALA A 195 -7.39 6.57 7.86
C ALA A 195 -7.51 7.39 9.16
N GLY A 196 -8.44 8.36 9.19
CA GLY A 196 -8.73 9.15 10.38
C GLY A 196 -9.20 8.31 11.57
N MET A 197 -10.08 7.32 11.33
CA MET A 197 -10.53 6.39 12.38
C MET A 197 -9.37 5.52 12.92
N MET A 198 -8.37 5.23 12.08
CA MET A 198 -7.19 4.46 12.45
C MET A 198 -6.05 5.33 12.97
N HIS A 199 -6.25 6.64 13.06
CA HIS A 199 -5.23 7.64 13.46
C HIS A 199 -3.97 7.63 12.58
N VAL A 200 -4.13 7.31 11.28
CA VAL A 200 -3.05 7.30 10.30
C VAL A 200 -3.17 8.54 9.41
N PRO A 201 -2.13 9.38 9.29
CA PRO A 201 -2.16 10.57 8.45
C PRO A 201 -2.24 10.21 6.95
N VAL A 202 -2.98 11.02 6.19
CA VAL A 202 -2.97 10.97 4.73
C VAL A 202 -1.88 11.89 4.23
N LEU A 203 -0.85 11.31 3.61
CA LEU A 203 0.31 12.04 3.07
C LEU A 203 -0.05 12.82 1.80
N GLY A 204 -1.03 12.34 1.04
CA GLY A 204 -1.54 13.03 -0.15
C GLY A 204 -2.30 12.11 -1.08
N LEU A 205 -2.73 12.71 -2.21
CA LEU A 205 -3.52 12.05 -3.24
C LEU A 205 -2.71 11.92 -4.54
N VAL A 206 -2.85 10.79 -5.23
CA VAL A 206 -2.35 10.57 -6.60
C VAL A 206 -3.53 10.27 -7.50
N GLU A 207 -3.69 11.02 -8.57
CA GLU A 207 -4.65 10.73 -9.62
C GLU A 207 -3.94 10.06 -10.78
N ASN A 208 -4.24 8.80 -11.02
CA ASN A 208 -3.78 8.06 -12.18
C ASN A 208 -4.84 8.14 -13.29
N TYR A 209 -4.42 7.95 -14.54
CA TYR A 209 -5.28 8.03 -15.73
C TYR A 209 -5.91 9.41 -15.94
N SER A 210 -5.24 10.48 -15.51
CA SER A 210 -5.75 11.85 -15.58
C SER A 210 -6.00 12.32 -17.02
N TYR A 211 -5.16 11.90 -17.95
CA TYR A 211 -5.25 12.26 -19.37
C TYR A 211 -4.44 11.32 -20.26
N VAL A 212 -4.68 11.38 -21.56
CA VAL A 212 -3.82 10.84 -22.61
C VAL A 212 -3.15 11.99 -23.33
N LYS A 213 -1.85 11.93 -23.54
CA LYS A 213 -1.13 12.91 -24.35
C LYS A 213 -1.16 12.49 -25.82
N CYS A 214 -1.72 13.34 -26.69
CA CYS A 214 -1.73 13.09 -28.12
C CYS A 214 -0.27 12.99 -28.66
N PRO A 215 0.11 11.92 -29.34
CA PRO A 215 1.47 11.76 -29.85
C PRO A 215 1.85 12.78 -30.93
N ASP A 216 0.87 13.26 -31.69
CA ASP A 216 1.12 14.17 -32.81
C ASP A 216 1.25 15.64 -32.40
N CYS A 217 0.39 16.11 -31.50
CA CYS A 217 0.33 17.54 -31.14
C CYS A 217 0.55 17.84 -29.65
N GLY A 218 0.73 16.83 -28.82
CA GLY A 218 0.97 16.98 -27.38
C GLY A 218 -0.25 17.42 -26.56
N LYS A 219 -1.44 17.59 -27.18
CA LYS A 219 -2.66 17.98 -26.48
C LYS A 219 -3.09 16.90 -25.48
N GLU A 220 -3.47 17.34 -24.28
CA GLU A 220 -4.04 16.45 -23.28
C GLU A 220 -5.51 16.16 -23.56
N LEU A 221 -5.83 14.87 -23.63
CA LEU A 221 -7.19 14.37 -23.85
C LEU A 221 -7.69 13.73 -22.54
N LYS A 222 -8.73 14.30 -21.95
CA LYS A 222 -9.31 13.86 -20.68
C LYS A 222 -10.37 12.79 -20.93
N VAL A 223 -9.93 11.57 -21.19
CA VAL A 223 -10.78 10.44 -21.60
C VAL A 223 -11.76 9.99 -20.52
N PHE A 224 -11.50 10.30 -19.25
CA PHE A 224 -12.38 9.99 -18.12
C PHE A 224 -13.08 11.24 -17.54
N GLY A 225 -13.11 12.36 -18.27
CA GLY A 225 -13.70 13.61 -17.83
C GLY A 225 -12.70 14.56 -17.16
N GLU A 226 -13.21 15.67 -16.64
CA GLU A 226 -12.41 16.66 -15.93
C GLU A 226 -11.96 16.15 -14.56
N SER A 227 -10.73 16.50 -14.18
CA SER A 227 -10.19 16.16 -12.87
C SER A 227 -10.73 17.14 -11.81
N HIS A 228 -11.25 16.60 -10.72
CA HIS A 228 -11.65 17.35 -9.52
C HIS A 228 -10.72 17.10 -8.33
N ILE A 229 -9.56 16.48 -8.56
CA ILE A 229 -8.66 16.06 -7.48
C ILE A 229 -8.15 17.23 -6.64
N ASP A 230 -7.89 18.40 -7.28
CA ASP A 230 -7.40 19.59 -6.57
C ASP A 230 -8.43 20.13 -5.58
N GLU A 231 -9.71 20.18 -6.00
CA GLU A 231 -10.83 20.61 -5.16
C GLU A 231 -11.02 19.64 -3.98
N ILE A 232 -10.93 18.34 -4.25
CA ILE A 232 -11.04 17.29 -3.24
C ILE A 232 -9.87 17.40 -2.24
N ALA A 233 -8.65 17.52 -2.73
CA ALA A 233 -7.44 17.65 -1.92
C ALA A 233 -7.53 18.89 -1.02
N ALA A 234 -7.92 20.04 -1.58
CA ALA A 234 -8.11 21.28 -0.82
C ALA A 234 -9.20 21.11 0.27
N SER A 235 -10.31 20.44 -0.03
CA SER A 235 -11.39 20.20 0.93
C SER A 235 -10.97 19.29 2.11
N LEU A 236 -9.97 18.43 1.91
CA LEU A 236 -9.43 17.50 2.90
C LEU A 236 -8.16 18.01 3.58
N GLY A 237 -7.60 19.13 3.11
CA GLY A 237 -6.36 19.70 3.63
C GLY A 237 -5.12 18.84 3.36
N VAL A 238 -5.10 18.10 2.23
CA VAL A 238 -3.99 17.23 1.83
C VAL A 238 -3.44 17.63 0.47
N PRO A 239 -2.14 17.41 0.17
CA PRO A 239 -1.57 17.74 -1.13
C PRO A 239 -1.97 16.75 -2.22
N VAL A 240 -1.98 17.21 -3.48
CA VAL A 240 -1.94 16.36 -4.68
C VAL A 240 -0.47 16.06 -4.98
N LEU A 241 -0.11 14.77 -4.93
CA LEU A 241 1.26 14.30 -5.14
C LEU A 241 1.58 14.07 -6.61
N GLY A 242 0.54 13.91 -7.43
CA GLY A 242 0.71 13.75 -8.87
C GLY A 242 -0.57 13.49 -9.63
N LYS A 243 -0.54 13.89 -10.91
CA LYS A 243 -1.54 13.55 -11.91
C LYS A 243 -0.83 12.83 -13.05
N MET A 244 -1.12 11.54 -13.20
CA MET A 244 -0.38 10.68 -14.11
C MET A 244 -1.18 10.43 -15.38
N PRO A 245 -0.53 10.49 -16.56
CA PRO A 245 -1.17 10.15 -17.82
C PRO A 245 -1.43 8.65 -17.97
N ILE A 246 -2.29 8.31 -18.91
CA ILE A 246 -2.31 7.00 -19.52
C ILE A 246 -1.17 6.97 -20.54
N ASP A 247 -0.15 6.17 -20.27
CA ASP A 247 1.02 6.04 -21.15
C ASP A 247 1.21 4.56 -21.56
N PRO A 248 1.04 4.24 -22.87
CA PRO A 248 1.26 2.89 -23.37
C PRO A 248 2.68 2.36 -23.14
N ALA A 249 3.69 3.24 -23.04
CA ALA A 249 5.07 2.83 -22.78
C ALA A 249 5.22 2.24 -21.37
N TYR A 250 4.49 2.76 -20.40
CA TYR A 250 4.46 2.18 -19.05
C TYR A 250 3.79 0.80 -19.05
N ALA A 251 2.68 0.65 -19.79
CA ALA A 251 2.01 -0.65 -19.90
C ALA A 251 2.92 -1.70 -20.53
N ALA A 252 3.63 -1.36 -21.60
CA ALA A 252 4.59 -2.26 -22.23
C ALA A 252 5.69 -2.71 -21.26
N LYS A 253 6.26 -1.80 -20.46
CA LYS A 253 7.27 -2.13 -19.46
C LYS A 253 6.73 -3.03 -18.34
N VAL A 254 5.49 -2.83 -17.91
CA VAL A 254 4.81 -3.72 -16.95
C VAL A 254 4.65 -5.12 -17.54
N ASP A 255 4.21 -5.24 -18.79
CA ASP A 255 4.00 -6.54 -19.45
C ASP A 255 5.32 -7.29 -19.69
N GLU A 256 6.42 -6.56 -19.94
CA GLU A 256 7.78 -7.10 -20.06
C GLU A 256 8.39 -7.53 -18.71
N GLY A 257 7.78 -7.15 -17.57
CA GLY A 257 8.36 -7.35 -16.24
C GLY A 257 9.62 -6.51 -16.00
N ALA A 258 9.66 -5.34 -16.61
CA ALA A 258 10.80 -4.40 -16.58
C ALA A 258 10.45 -3.10 -15.84
N PHE A 259 9.66 -3.18 -14.78
CA PHE A 259 9.22 -2.00 -14.03
C PHE A 259 10.38 -1.23 -13.39
N ASP A 260 11.50 -1.89 -13.07
CA ASP A 260 12.70 -1.24 -12.55
C ASP A 260 13.28 -0.16 -13.50
N GLU A 261 12.96 -0.23 -14.79
CA GLU A 261 13.39 0.75 -15.79
C GLU A 261 12.48 1.99 -15.85
N ILE A 262 11.30 1.94 -15.21
CA ILE A 262 10.35 3.05 -15.23
C ILE A 262 10.86 4.17 -14.34
N ASP A 263 10.97 5.35 -14.93
CA ASP A 263 11.09 6.62 -14.24
C ASP A 263 9.77 7.38 -14.33
N ASN A 264 9.17 7.66 -13.18
CA ASN A 264 7.87 8.34 -13.13
C ASN A 264 8.03 9.77 -12.57
N PRO A 265 8.12 10.79 -13.43
CA PRO A 265 8.30 12.17 -12.99
C PRO A 265 7.03 12.79 -12.42
N TYR A 266 5.87 12.17 -12.65
CA TYR A 266 4.57 12.76 -12.27
C TYR A 266 4.26 12.70 -10.78
N ILE A 267 5.10 12.01 -9.98
CA ILE A 267 4.92 11.84 -8.52
C ILE A 267 6.06 12.45 -7.71
N GLU A 268 6.77 13.43 -8.27
CA GLU A 268 7.91 14.09 -7.59
C GLU A 268 7.52 14.79 -6.29
N ALA A 269 6.31 15.33 -6.23
CA ALA A 269 5.81 15.97 -5.03
C ALA A 269 5.71 15.04 -3.81
N ALA A 270 5.71 13.70 -4.02
CA ALA A 270 5.73 12.73 -2.94
C ALA A 270 7.00 12.84 -2.07
N ASP A 271 8.12 13.32 -2.62
CA ASP A 271 9.37 13.47 -1.87
C ASP A 271 9.25 14.39 -0.66
N ALA A 272 8.42 15.42 -0.75
CA ALA A 272 8.24 16.41 0.31
C ALA A 272 7.41 15.90 1.50
N VAL A 273 6.66 14.82 1.31
CA VAL A 273 5.73 14.29 2.31
C VAL A 273 6.16 12.93 2.88
N MET A 274 7.18 12.29 2.29
CA MET A 274 7.72 11.06 2.86
C MET A 274 8.40 11.35 4.21
N PRO A 275 8.15 10.55 5.25
CA PRO A 275 8.84 10.70 6.54
C PRO A 275 10.35 10.57 6.35
N GLN A 276 11.10 11.32 7.19
CA GLN A 276 12.58 11.39 7.14
C GLN A 276 13.21 10.47 8.19
#